data_97079c282d9f82229fd329b43e9e410a
#
_entry.id   97079c282d9f82229fd329b43e9e410a
#
_cell.length_a   1.000
_cell.length_b   1.000
_cell.length_c   1.000
_cell.angle_alpha   90.00
_cell.angle_beta   90.00
_cell.angle_gamma   90.00
#
_symmetry.space_group_name_H-M   'P 1'
#
loop_
_entity.id
_entity.type
_entity.pdbx_description
1 polymer ?
#
loop_
_entity_poly.entity_id
_entity_poly.type
_entity_poly.pdbx_seq_one_letter_code
_entity_poly.pdbx_strand_id
1 'polypeptide(L)'
;MLDFNNFTFLIPFMVDNPDRIFNINVILKFLNNNLKTNVIIYEQGINKTNINYAEFNNLNIVHELYENKSYFHKTKLYNLGLTKIKTENTICLDSDVLIPIPQMIEAKTNLDDGIQYCFPFNNNYIEISKLLLNERNLFLDTFDFETYTKSVIIYDTIEYKKIPKIIKHPGLVRNCPPGGCLFIKTNVYIDMGLENEDFYGYSPEDAERKHRLKIFEYSSKEVVGNLYHLDHQVSHKRISNPEGRKLYNFLVKMKKEDLKIFYINKQYAKKYGI
;
A
#
# COMPACT_ATOMS: atom_id res chain seq x y z
N MET A 1 5.81 10.92 20.01
CA MET A 1 5.14 10.95 18.72
C MET A 1 6.13 11.45 17.67
N LEU A 2 6.23 10.75 16.54
CA LEU A 2 7.19 11.07 15.49
C LEU A 2 6.59 12.09 14.52
N ASP A 3 7.41 13.04 14.08
CA ASP A 3 6.99 14.06 13.10
C ASP A 3 7.14 13.56 11.67
N PHE A 4 5.99 13.42 10.99
CA PHE A 4 5.85 13.09 9.58
C PHE A 4 5.00 14.15 8.83
N ASN A 5 5.00 15.40 9.30
CA ASN A 5 4.19 16.47 8.71
C ASN A 5 4.55 16.79 7.26
N ASN A 6 5.80 16.50 6.82
CA ASN A 6 6.22 16.61 5.42
C ASN A 6 5.90 15.37 4.57
N PHE A 7 5.14 14.43 5.11
CA PHE A 7 4.63 13.24 4.42
C PHE A 7 3.10 13.24 4.38
N THR A 8 2.55 12.68 3.32
CA THR A 8 1.13 12.34 3.21
C THR A 8 0.97 10.87 2.91
N PHE A 9 0.28 10.15 3.79
CA PHE A 9 -0.19 8.80 3.50
C PHE A 9 -1.36 8.87 2.53
N LEU A 10 -1.21 8.25 1.37
CA LEU A 10 -2.26 8.13 0.36
C LEU A 10 -2.78 6.70 0.35
N ILE A 11 -4.04 6.55 0.75
CA ILE A 11 -4.68 5.25 1.00
C ILE A 11 -5.87 5.08 0.06
N PRO A 12 -5.74 4.27 -1.01
CA PRO A 12 -6.88 3.88 -1.84
C PRO A 12 -7.77 2.90 -1.06
N PHE A 13 -9.08 3.13 -1.08
CA PHE A 13 -10.03 2.40 -0.25
C PHE A 13 -11.30 2.03 -1.01
N MET A 14 -11.83 0.85 -0.73
CA MET A 14 -13.16 0.43 -1.18
C MET A 14 -13.77 -0.55 -0.17
N VAL A 15 -15.00 -0.30 0.22
CA VAL A 15 -15.74 -1.22 1.08
C VAL A 15 -16.47 -2.25 0.22
N ASP A 16 -15.89 -3.43 0.13
CA ASP A 16 -16.47 -4.60 -0.54
C ASP A 16 -16.86 -5.72 0.45
N ASN A 17 -16.42 -5.58 1.70
CA ASN A 17 -16.81 -6.41 2.84
C ASN A 17 -16.52 -5.66 4.17
N PRO A 18 -17.12 -6.09 5.31
CA PRO A 18 -16.94 -5.42 6.61
C PRO A 18 -15.49 -5.35 7.10
N ASP A 19 -14.64 -6.32 6.73
CA ASP A 19 -13.24 -6.35 7.14
C ASP A 19 -12.48 -5.10 6.69
N ARG A 20 -12.86 -4.52 5.54
CA ARG A 20 -12.22 -3.30 5.03
C ARG A 20 -12.39 -2.11 5.96
N ILE A 21 -13.58 -1.95 6.54
CA ILE A 21 -13.84 -0.89 7.53
C ILE A 21 -13.04 -1.14 8.80
N PHE A 22 -12.98 -2.40 9.25
CA PHE A 22 -12.16 -2.77 10.39
C PHE A 22 -10.67 -2.47 10.13
N ASN A 23 -10.14 -2.91 9.00
CA ASN A 23 -8.73 -2.76 8.66
C ASN A 23 -8.30 -1.28 8.56
N ILE A 24 -9.10 -0.43 7.88
CA ILE A 24 -8.76 1.00 7.79
C ILE A 24 -8.75 1.68 9.18
N ASN A 25 -9.67 1.33 10.08
CA ASN A 25 -9.66 1.84 11.44
C ASN A 25 -8.41 1.38 12.23
N VAL A 26 -7.97 0.13 12.04
CA VAL A 26 -6.71 -0.36 12.64
C VAL A 26 -5.51 0.44 12.12
N ILE A 27 -5.43 0.67 10.81
CA ILE A 27 -4.37 1.49 10.20
C ILE A 27 -4.37 2.91 10.80
N LEU A 28 -5.52 3.56 10.85
CA LEU A 28 -5.63 4.91 11.40
C LEU A 28 -5.27 4.96 12.89
N LYS A 29 -5.70 3.98 13.69
CA LYS A 29 -5.31 3.84 15.11
C LYS A 29 -3.79 3.71 15.24
N PHE A 30 -3.17 2.84 14.44
CA PHE A 30 -1.73 2.62 14.46
C PHE A 30 -0.95 3.89 14.10
N LEU A 31 -1.34 4.57 13.02
CA LEU A 31 -0.72 5.84 12.60
C LEU A 31 -0.90 6.90 13.67
N ASN A 32 -2.12 7.08 14.20
CA ASN A 32 -2.44 8.08 15.23
C ASN A 32 -1.65 7.89 16.53
N ASN A 33 -1.42 6.65 16.93
CA ASN A 33 -0.67 6.35 18.16
C ASN A 33 0.82 6.67 18.05
N ASN A 34 1.36 6.71 16.83
CA ASN A 34 2.81 6.79 16.60
C ASN A 34 3.25 8.07 15.88
N LEU A 35 2.43 8.63 14.99
CA LEU A 35 2.84 9.67 14.06
C LEU A 35 1.96 10.93 14.17
N LYS A 36 2.58 12.08 13.88
CA LYS A 36 1.87 13.30 13.50
C LYS A 36 2.06 13.49 11.98
N THR A 37 0.99 13.35 11.19
CA THR A 37 1.09 13.26 9.73
C THR A 37 -0.21 13.63 9.01
N ASN A 38 -0.13 13.74 7.67
CA ASN A 38 -1.28 13.91 6.79
C ASN A 38 -1.71 12.56 6.22
N VAL A 39 -3.02 12.36 6.11
CA VAL A 39 -3.62 11.16 5.53
C VAL A 39 -4.69 11.57 4.52
N ILE A 40 -4.59 11.03 3.31
CA ILE A 40 -5.63 11.13 2.29
C ILE A 40 -6.20 9.73 2.06
N ILE A 41 -7.46 9.53 2.40
CA ILE A 41 -8.22 8.34 2.05
C ILE A 41 -9.00 8.66 0.78
N TYR A 42 -8.73 7.95 -0.30
CA TYR A 42 -9.54 8.08 -1.51
C TYR A 42 -10.39 6.83 -1.68
N GLU A 43 -11.68 6.97 -1.39
CA GLU A 43 -12.63 5.86 -1.40
C GLU A 43 -13.32 5.73 -2.75
N GLN A 44 -13.43 4.50 -3.23
CA GLN A 44 -14.30 4.15 -4.35
C GLN A 44 -15.58 3.51 -3.83
N GLY A 45 -16.72 4.12 -4.14
CA GLY A 45 -18.01 3.64 -3.67
C GLY A 45 -19.16 4.43 -4.24
N ILE A 46 -20.37 4.21 -3.72
CA ILE A 46 -21.56 5.02 -4.01
C ILE A 46 -21.73 6.10 -2.95
N ASN A 47 -21.48 5.74 -1.70
CA ASN A 47 -21.56 6.60 -0.55
C ASN A 47 -20.24 6.53 0.21
N LYS A 48 -19.83 7.64 0.78
CA LYS A 48 -18.68 7.71 1.66
C LYS A 48 -18.94 6.94 2.94
N THR A 49 -17.98 6.08 3.31
CA THR A 49 -18.03 5.33 4.57
C THR A 49 -17.94 6.28 5.76
N ASN A 50 -18.82 6.08 6.73
CA ASN A 50 -18.77 6.84 7.98
C ASN A 50 -17.67 6.28 8.89
N ILE A 51 -16.57 7.01 9.03
CA ILE A 51 -15.45 6.73 9.94
C ILE A 51 -15.41 7.84 10.99
N ASN A 52 -15.30 7.50 12.28
CA ASN A 52 -15.17 8.48 13.36
C ASN A 52 -13.76 9.06 13.42
N TYR A 53 -13.51 10.15 12.71
CA TYR A 53 -12.18 10.79 12.67
C TYR A 53 -11.84 11.57 13.94
N ALA A 54 -12.81 11.87 14.81
CA ALA A 54 -12.55 12.61 16.05
C ALA A 54 -11.61 11.87 17.04
N GLU A 55 -11.42 10.57 16.84
CA GLU A 55 -10.51 9.76 17.64
C GLU A 55 -9.04 9.85 17.18
N PHE A 56 -8.76 10.42 16.01
CA PHE A 56 -7.43 10.43 15.39
C PHE A 56 -6.80 11.84 15.38
N ASN A 57 -6.64 12.44 16.56
CA ASN A 57 -6.24 13.84 16.75
C ASN A 57 -4.84 14.20 16.25
N ASN A 58 -3.98 13.21 16.00
CA ASN A 58 -2.63 13.40 15.49
C ASN A 58 -2.54 13.31 13.97
N LEU A 59 -3.66 12.98 13.33
CA LEU A 59 -3.74 12.84 11.88
C LEU A 59 -4.54 13.99 11.28
N ASN A 60 -3.98 14.64 10.26
CA ASN A 60 -4.74 15.57 9.42
C ASN A 60 -5.38 14.75 8.27
N ILE A 61 -6.63 14.35 8.44
CA ILE A 61 -7.30 13.41 7.54
C ILE A 61 -8.19 14.14 6.53
N VAL A 62 -7.98 13.85 5.26
CA VAL A 62 -8.88 14.19 4.15
C VAL A 62 -9.45 12.87 3.60
N HIS A 63 -10.77 12.75 3.57
CA HIS A 63 -11.46 11.59 2.99
C HIS A 63 -12.29 12.04 1.80
N GLU A 64 -11.95 11.54 0.62
CA GLU A 64 -12.60 11.86 -0.65
C GLU A 64 -13.32 10.63 -1.22
N LEU A 65 -14.38 10.86 -2.00
CA LEU A 65 -15.14 9.82 -2.67
C LEU A 65 -14.98 9.91 -4.19
N TYR A 66 -14.66 8.77 -4.80
CA TYR A 66 -14.82 8.55 -6.23
C TYR A 66 -16.06 7.68 -6.48
N GLU A 67 -17.13 8.30 -6.94
CA GLU A 67 -18.39 7.60 -7.22
C GLU A 67 -18.21 6.61 -8.38
N ASN A 68 -18.11 5.33 -8.04
CA ASN A 68 -18.03 4.25 -9.00
C ASN A 68 -18.46 2.92 -8.37
N LYS A 69 -19.33 2.18 -9.07
CA LYS A 69 -19.88 0.87 -8.65
C LYS A 69 -19.10 -0.33 -9.17
N SER A 70 -18.15 -0.09 -10.08
CA SER A 70 -17.45 -1.17 -10.77
C SER A 70 -16.31 -1.76 -9.90
N TYR A 71 -15.43 -2.52 -10.54
CA TYR A 71 -14.24 -3.08 -9.91
C TYR A 71 -13.34 -2.02 -9.28
N PHE A 72 -12.59 -2.40 -8.27
CA PHE A 72 -11.65 -1.54 -7.58
C PHE A 72 -10.57 -1.01 -8.54
N HIS A 73 -10.40 0.29 -8.57
CA HIS A 73 -9.47 0.97 -9.49
C HIS A 73 -8.37 1.71 -8.71
N LYS A 74 -7.53 0.94 -8.02
CA LYS A 74 -6.46 1.41 -7.14
C LYS A 74 -5.60 2.51 -7.79
N THR A 75 -5.14 2.28 -9.02
CA THR A 75 -4.27 3.22 -9.75
C THR A 75 -4.93 4.58 -9.96
N LYS A 76 -6.21 4.60 -10.32
CA LYS A 76 -6.97 5.84 -10.47
C LYS A 76 -7.15 6.58 -9.15
N LEU A 77 -7.39 5.87 -8.06
CA LEU A 77 -7.52 6.49 -6.73
C LEU A 77 -6.20 7.12 -6.28
N TYR A 78 -5.05 6.50 -6.59
CA TYR A 78 -3.75 7.12 -6.36
C TYR A 78 -3.60 8.43 -7.16
N ASN A 79 -3.92 8.43 -8.45
CA ASN A 79 -3.82 9.63 -9.29
C ASN A 79 -4.74 10.75 -8.80
N LEU A 80 -5.98 10.43 -8.43
CA LEU A 80 -6.92 11.40 -7.84
C LEU A 80 -6.40 11.95 -6.51
N GLY A 81 -5.87 11.10 -5.65
CA GLY A 81 -5.35 11.50 -4.35
C GLY A 81 -4.12 12.40 -4.46
N LEU A 82 -3.24 12.17 -5.45
CA LEU A 82 -2.07 13.01 -5.72
C LEU A 82 -2.45 14.48 -5.98
N THR A 83 -3.62 14.76 -6.56
CA THR A 83 -4.10 16.14 -6.76
C THR A 83 -4.31 16.91 -5.45
N LYS A 84 -4.43 16.20 -4.33
CA LYS A 84 -4.67 16.79 -2.99
C LYS A 84 -3.40 16.87 -2.15
N ILE A 85 -2.31 16.23 -2.55
CA ILE A 85 -1.06 16.20 -1.81
C ILE A 85 -0.35 17.56 -1.95
N LYS A 86 0.06 18.12 -0.81
CA LYS A 86 0.81 19.38 -0.71
C LYS A 86 2.19 19.16 -0.08
N THR A 87 2.49 17.96 0.37
CA THR A 87 3.74 17.62 1.04
C THR A 87 4.81 17.20 0.03
N GLU A 88 6.06 17.33 0.44
CA GLU A 88 7.23 16.95 -0.37
C GLU A 88 7.24 15.44 -0.66
N ASN A 89 6.73 14.65 0.28
CA ASN A 89 6.81 13.20 0.22
C ASN A 89 5.43 12.56 0.28
N THR A 90 5.26 11.51 -0.50
CA THR A 90 4.06 10.67 -0.54
C THR A 90 4.38 9.27 -0.01
N ILE A 91 3.49 8.71 0.81
CA ILE A 91 3.52 7.32 1.21
C ILE A 91 2.29 6.64 0.63
N CYS A 92 2.49 5.83 -0.43
CA CYS A 92 1.43 4.94 -0.91
C CYS A 92 1.26 3.82 0.09
N LEU A 93 0.07 3.64 0.64
CA LEU A 93 -0.21 2.60 1.64
C LEU A 93 -1.52 1.90 1.31
N ASP A 94 -1.51 0.57 1.24
CA ASP A 94 -2.74 -0.20 1.12
C ASP A 94 -3.53 -0.16 2.44
N SER A 95 -4.87 -0.16 2.35
CA SER A 95 -5.78 0.02 3.50
C SER A 95 -5.82 -1.15 4.49
N ASP A 96 -4.96 -2.14 4.31
CA ASP A 96 -4.84 -3.37 5.09
C ASP A 96 -3.37 -3.72 5.40
N VAL A 97 -2.45 -2.77 5.22
CA VAL A 97 -1.01 -2.97 5.42
C VAL A 97 -0.49 -2.16 6.61
N LEU A 98 0.33 -2.80 7.44
CA LEU A 98 1.08 -2.19 8.53
C LEU A 98 2.58 -2.36 8.30
N ILE A 99 3.33 -1.31 8.59
CA ILE A 99 4.79 -1.29 8.55
C ILE A 99 5.30 -0.92 9.96
N PRO A 100 6.23 -1.67 10.56
CA PRO A 100 6.82 -1.33 11.85
C PRO A 100 7.44 0.07 11.87
N ILE A 101 7.26 0.78 12.97
CA ILE A 101 7.75 2.17 13.11
C ILE A 101 9.25 2.32 12.84
N PRO A 102 10.15 1.42 13.30
CA PRO A 102 11.57 1.54 12.95
C PRO A 102 11.83 1.52 11.43
N GLN A 103 11.09 0.70 10.68
CA GLN A 103 11.21 0.64 9.22
C GLN A 103 10.69 1.93 8.56
N MET A 104 9.62 2.54 9.09
CA MET A 104 9.11 3.84 8.61
C MET A 104 10.13 4.96 8.87
N ILE A 105 10.77 4.96 10.04
CA ILE A 105 11.81 5.94 10.39
C ILE A 105 12.99 5.84 9.41
N GLU A 106 13.47 4.62 9.15
CA GLU A 106 14.59 4.39 8.23
C GLU A 106 14.22 4.80 6.79
N ALA A 107 12.98 4.47 6.34
CA ALA A 107 12.51 4.91 5.02
C ALA A 107 12.40 6.44 4.92
N LYS A 108 11.91 7.11 5.98
CA LYS A 108 11.89 8.57 6.08
C LYS A 108 13.30 9.14 5.97
N THR A 109 14.24 8.66 6.79
CA THR A 109 15.64 9.11 6.80
C THR A 109 16.26 8.96 5.41
N ASN A 110 16.02 7.84 4.72
CA ASN A 110 16.52 7.64 3.36
C ASN A 110 16.01 8.72 2.38
N LEU A 111 14.72 9.12 2.48
CA LEU A 111 14.19 10.20 1.64
C LEU A 111 14.77 11.57 2.04
N ASP A 112 14.92 11.84 3.34
CA ASP A 112 15.53 13.07 3.84
C ASP A 112 17.00 13.19 3.37
N ASP A 113 17.72 12.07 3.27
CA ASP A 113 19.10 11.96 2.74
C ASP A 113 19.18 12.02 1.20
N GLY A 114 18.07 12.29 0.51
CA GLY A 114 18.04 12.50 -0.94
C GLY A 114 17.72 11.28 -1.80
N ILE A 115 17.46 10.11 -1.19
CA ILE A 115 16.90 8.96 -1.92
C ILE A 115 15.51 9.31 -2.44
N GLN A 116 15.23 8.95 -3.69
CA GLN A 116 14.03 9.38 -4.39
C GLN A 116 12.82 8.51 -4.08
N TYR A 117 13.03 7.21 -3.81
CA TYR A 117 11.99 6.31 -3.31
C TYR A 117 12.58 5.20 -2.45
N CYS A 118 11.76 4.68 -1.53
CA CYS A 118 12.17 3.64 -0.59
C CYS A 118 11.00 2.65 -0.35
N PHE A 119 11.29 1.35 -0.47
CA PHE A 119 10.38 0.32 0.06
C PHE A 119 10.73 0.09 1.52
N PRO A 120 9.78 0.28 2.47
CA PRO A 120 10.05 0.14 3.89
C PRO A 120 10.09 -1.33 4.35
N PHE A 121 10.31 -2.27 3.44
CA PHE A 121 10.40 -3.71 3.67
C PHE A 121 11.12 -4.41 2.51
N ASN A 122 11.77 -5.54 2.79
CA ASN A 122 12.39 -6.39 1.75
C ASN A 122 12.38 -7.88 2.09
N ASN A 123 11.87 -8.28 3.26
CA ASN A 123 11.89 -9.67 3.73
C ASN A 123 10.59 -10.40 3.38
N ASN A 124 9.70 -10.53 4.35
CA ASN A 124 8.52 -11.37 4.24
C ASN A 124 7.25 -10.54 4.29
N TYR A 125 6.21 -11.09 3.70
CA TYR A 125 4.83 -10.71 3.92
C TYR A 125 4.28 -11.59 5.04
N ILE A 126 3.75 -10.98 6.11
CA ILE A 126 3.18 -11.67 7.27
C ILE A 126 1.70 -11.31 7.36
N GLU A 127 0.84 -12.31 7.29
CA GLU A 127 -0.59 -12.12 7.42
C GLU A 127 -1.00 -12.09 8.90
N ILE A 128 -1.71 -11.05 9.32
CA ILE A 128 -2.35 -10.95 10.63
C ILE A 128 -3.69 -11.66 10.55
N SER A 129 -3.62 -12.99 10.68
CA SER A 129 -4.69 -13.91 10.34
C SER A 129 -5.77 -14.01 11.41
N LYS A 130 -7.02 -14.12 10.97
CA LYS A 130 -8.16 -14.46 11.82
C LYS A 130 -8.11 -15.89 12.36
N LEU A 131 -7.25 -16.74 11.80
CA LEU A 131 -7.04 -18.10 12.29
C LEU A 131 -6.22 -18.14 13.58
N LEU A 132 -5.39 -17.12 13.83
CA LEU A 132 -4.61 -16.93 15.05
C LEU A 132 -5.30 -15.88 15.94
N LEU A 133 -6.50 -16.19 16.42
CA LEU A 133 -7.38 -15.19 17.04
C LEU A 133 -6.77 -14.54 18.29
N ASN A 134 -6.15 -15.30 19.18
CA ASN A 134 -5.55 -14.79 20.41
C ASN A 134 -4.35 -13.89 20.12
N GLU A 135 -3.44 -14.37 19.27
CA GLU A 135 -2.23 -13.65 18.85
C GLU A 135 -2.59 -12.39 18.08
N ARG A 136 -3.61 -12.47 17.20
CA ARG A 136 -4.16 -11.34 16.48
C ARG A 136 -4.74 -10.29 17.41
N ASN A 137 -5.55 -10.68 18.40
CA ASN A 137 -6.14 -9.73 19.35
C ASN A 137 -5.05 -9.05 20.18
N LEU A 138 -4.10 -9.81 20.71
CA LEU A 138 -2.95 -9.25 21.43
C LEU A 138 -2.16 -8.28 20.55
N PHE A 139 -1.90 -8.64 19.30
CA PHE A 139 -1.23 -7.76 18.34
C PHE A 139 -2.01 -6.45 18.10
N LEU A 140 -3.32 -6.52 17.91
CA LEU A 140 -4.17 -5.34 17.65
C LEU A 140 -4.26 -4.39 18.86
N ASP A 141 -4.05 -4.92 20.06
CA ASP A 141 -3.98 -4.12 21.29
C ASP A 141 -2.61 -3.46 21.49
N THR A 142 -1.53 -4.17 21.14
CA THR A 142 -0.15 -3.78 21.48
C THR A 142 0.66 -3.28 20.29
N PHE A 143 0.31 -3.71 19.07
CA PHE A 143 1.13 -3.60 17.86
C PHE A 143 2.55 -4.17 18.04
N ASP A 144 2.69 -5.25 18.80
CA ASP A 144 3.97 -5.96 19.00
C ASP A 144 4.25 -6.89 17.81
N PHE A 145 4.92 -6.34 16.81
CA PHE A 145 5.28 -7.01 15.57
C PHE A 145 6.24 -8.18 15.79
N GLU A 146 7.14 -8.08 16.77
CA GLU A 146 8.14 -9.11 17.04
C GLU A 146 7.50 -10.36 17.63
N THR A 147 6.67 -10.20 18.66
CA THR A 147 5.95 -11.30 19.29
C THR A 147 4.99 -11.96 18.31
N TYR A 148 4.25 -11.16 17.51
CA TYR A 148 3.37 -11.73 16.50
C TYR A 148 4.13 -12.54 15.44
N THR A 149 5.26 -12.03 14.96
CA THR A 149 6.11 -12.76 14.00
C THR A 149 6.59 -14.10 14.54
N LYS A 150 7.04 -14.13 15.79
CA LYS A 150 7.47 -15.38 16.45
C LYS A 150 6.32 -16.40 16.50
N SER A 151 5.11 -15.95 16.85
CA SER A 151 3.92 -16.81 16.90
C SER A 151 3.58 -17.41 15.54
N VAL A 152 3.63 -16.61 14.46
CA VAL A 152 3.39 -17.08 13.08
C VAL A 152 4.44 -18.10 12.65
N ILE A 153 5.72 -17.87 12.94
CA ILE A 153 6.81 -18.80 12.59
C ILE A 153 6.64 -20.13 13.35
N ILE A 154 6.27 -20.10 14.63
CA ILE A 154 6.01 -21.30 15.42
C ILE A 154 4.84 -22.08 14.83
N TYR A 155 3.75 -21.41 14.50
CA TYR A 155 2.58 -22.02 13.88
C TYR A 155 2.94 -22.67 12.54
N ASP A 156 3.63 -21.96 11.67
CA ASP A 156 4.11 -22.49 10.38
C ASP A 156 4.97 -23.75 10.56
N THR A 157 5.80 -23.80 11.59
CA THR A 157 6.72 -24.90 11.81
C THR A 157 6.01 -26.14 12.36
N ILE A 158 5.01 -25.94 13.24
CA ILE A 158 4.33 -27.03 13.95
C ILE A 158 3.14 -27.58 13.16
N GLU A 159 2.32 -26.71 12.60
CA GLU A 159 1.05 -27.06 11.97
C GLU A 159 1.17 -27.39 10.48
N TYR A 160 2.20 -26.89 9.79
CA TYR A 160 2.41 -27.14 8.36
C TYR A 160 2.48 -28.62 7.99
N LYS A 161 2.92 -29.48 8.94
CA LYS A 161 3.00 -30.92 8.74
C LYS A 161 1.65 -31.64 8.89
N LYS A 162 0.62 -30.97 9.44
CA LYS A 162 -0.67 -31.60 9.82
C LYS A 162 -1.86 -31.12 8.99
N ILE A 163 -1.74 -30.02 8.23
CA ILE A 163 -2.86 -29.42 7.53
C ILE A 163 -2.94 -29.93 6.09
N PRO A 164 -4.11 -30.38 5.62
CA PRO A 164 -4.32 -30.67 4.19
C PRO A 164 -4.06 -29.43 3.35
N LYS A 165 -3.42 -29.59 2.17
CA LYS A 165 -3.03 -28.52 1.21
C LYS A 165 -4.14 -27.54 0.79
N ILE A 166 -5.37 -27.69 1.31
CA ILE A 166 -6.55 -26.89 0.97
C ILE A 166 -6.72 -25.66 1.87
N ILE A 167 -6.04 -25.59 3.03
CA ILE A 167 -6.12 -24.43 3.92
C ILE A 167 -4.94 -23.51 3.58
N LYS A 168 -5.25 -22.30 3.14
CA LYS A 168 -4.25 -21.26 2.97
C LYS A 168 -3.52 -21.05 4.29
N HIS A 169 -2.19 -21.10 4.26
CA HIS A 169 -1.37 -20.79 5.41
C HIS A 169 -1.74 -19.42 5.99
N PRO A 170 -1.91 -19.29 7.31
CA PRO A 170 -1.83 -18.00 7.96
C PRO A 170 -0.35 -17.56 7.89
N GLY A 171 -0.03 -16.97 6.84
CA GLY A 171 0.81 -16.22 6.66
C GLY A 171 2.22 -15.87 6.47
N LEU A 172 3.13 -16.70 6.33
CA LEU A 172 4.48 -16.31 5.94
C LEU A 172 4.66 -16.49 4.43
N VAL A 173 4.59 -15.39 3.65
CA VAL A 173 5.01 -15.41 2.24
C VAL A 173 6.44 -14.90 2.15
N ARG A 174 7.36 -15.79 1.81
CA ARG A 174 8.75 -15.41 1.51
C ARG A 174 8.81 -14.67 0.19
N ASN A 175 9.70 -13.66 0.09
CA ASN A 175 9.82 -12.78 -1.08
C ASN A 175 8.57 -11.90 -1.27
N CYS A 176 8.44 -10.90 -0.42
CA CYS A 176 7.34 -9.94 -0.45
C CYS A 176 7.17 -9.32 -1.83
N PRO A 177 5.95 -9.31 -2.39
CA PRO A 177 5.68 -8.60 -3.64
C PRO A 177 5.92 -7.09 -3.45
N PRO A 178 6.18 -6.33 -4.52
CA PRO A 178 6.49 -4.89 -4.44
C PRO A 178 5.30 -3.99 -4.08
N GLY A 179 4.17 -4.57 -3.68
CA GLY A 179 2.95 -3.86 -3.30
C GLY A 179 2.85 -3.60 -1.80
N GLY A 180 1.85 -2.83 -1.40
CA GLY A 180 1.45 -2.59 -0.02
C GLY A 180 1.93 -1.28 0.57
N CYS A 181 3.20 -0.92 0.44
CA CYS A 181 3.73 0.36 0.90
C CYS A 181 4.92 0.85 0.06
N LEU A 182 4.93 2.14 -0.25
CA LEU A 182 6.04 2.82 -0.95
C LEU A 182 6.18 4.24 -0.41
N PHE A 183 7.39 4.62 0.01
CA PHE A 183 7.80 5.97 0.29
C PHE A 183 8.42 6.58 -0.96
N ILE A 184 7.98 7.76 -1.40
CA ILE A 184 8.44 8.38 -2.64
C ILE A 184 8.37 9.90 -2.55
N LYS A 185 9.35 10.60 -3.12
CA LYS A 185 9.27 12.04 -3.36
C LYS A 185 8.08 12.34 -4.26
N THR A 186 7.21 13.28 -3.88
CA THR A 186 5.99 13.59 -4.63
C THR A 186 6.27 14.02 -6.06
N ASN A 187 7.31 14.83 -6.28
CA ASN A 187 7.74 15.23 -7.62
C ASN A 187 8.19 14.02 -8.47
N VAL A 188 8.92 13.07 -7.88
CA VAL A 188 9.33 11.84 -8.58
C VAL A 188 8.11 11.01 -9.01
N TYR A 189 7.08 10.95 -8.14
CA TYR A 189 5.84 10.27 -8.48
C TYR A 189 5.12 10.91 -9.68
N ILE A 190 5.14 12.24 -9.74
CA ILE A 190 4.59 12.99 -10.87
C ILE A 190 5.46 12.79 -12.13
N ASP A 191 6.77 12.96 -12.00
CA ASP A 191 7.73 12.87 -13.11
C ASP A 191 7.78 11.49 -13.77
N MET A 192 7.55 10.42 -13.00
CA MET A 192 7.47 9.09 -13.57
C MET A 192 6.19 8.84 -14.39
N GLY A 193 5.25 9.79 -14.44
CA GLY A 193 4.01 9.75 -15.23
C GLY A 193 2.79 9.23 -14.47
N LEU A 194 2.78 9.27 -13.14
CA LEU A 194 1.69 8.82 -12.27
C LEU A 194 1.42 7.30 -12.36
N GLU A 195 0.29 6.84 -11.85
CA GLU A 195 -0.13 5.44 -12.02
C GLU A 195 -0.76 5.20 -13.40
N ASN A 196 -0.50 4.05 -13.95
CA ASN A 196 -1.14 3.65 -15.20
C ASN A 196 -2.56 3.12 -14.95
N GLU A 197 -3.56 3.90 -15.35
CA GLU A 197 -4.98 3.58 -15.14
C GLU A 197 -5.50 2.41 -15.99
N ASP A 198 -4.71 1.89 -16.92
CA ASP A 198 -5.07 0.66 -17.64
C ASP A 198 -4.92 -0.58 -16.74
N PHE A 199 -4.25 -0.44 -15.57
CA PHE A 199 -4.25 -1.45 -14.51
C PHE A 199 -5.41 -1.22 -13.56
N TYR A 200 -6.38 -2.13 -13.56
CA TYR A 200 -7.55 -2.12 -12.69
C TYR A 200 -7.83 -3.54 -12.16
N GLY A 201 -8.63 -3.65 -11.12
CA GLY A 201 -8.92 -4.92 -10.48
C GLY A 201 -7.65 -5.57 -9.94
N TYR A 202 -7.52 -6.90 -10.09
CA TYR A 202 -6.31 -7.62 -9.72
C TYR A 202 -5.33 -7.66 -10.89
N SER A 203 -4.36 -6.78 -10.86
CA SER A 203 -3.37 -6.60 -11.93
C SER A 203 -1.97 -6.36 -11.35
N PRO A 204 -0.90 -6.41 -12.14
CA PRO A 204 0.46 -6.24 -11.66
C PRO A 204 0.91 -4.75 -11.62
N GLU A 205 0.06 -3.85 -11.17
CA GLU A 205 0.32 -2.41 -11.12
C GLU A 205 1.53 -2.05 -10.24
N ASP A 206 1.67 -2.71 -9.09
CA ASP A 206 2.78 -2.46 -8.18
C ASP A 206 4.12 -2.94 -8.78
N ALA A 207 4.10 -4.07 -9.49
CA ALA A 207 5.27 -4.58 -10.19
C ALA A 207 5.68 -3.69 -11.37
N GLU A 208 4.69 -3.14 -12.08
CA GLU A 208 4.92 -2.18 -13.17
C GLU A 208 5.53 -0.89 -12.61
N ARG A 209 4.97 -0.33 -11.54
CA ARG A 209 5.51 0.86 -10.89
C ARG A 209 6.96 0.65 -10.44
N LYS A 210 7.27 -0.46 -9.77
CA LYS A 210 8.65 -0.81 -9.35
C LYS A 210 9.58 -0.91 -10.55
N HIS A 211 9.16 -1.57 -11.63
CA HIS A 211 9.93 -1.69 -12.87
C HIS A 211 10.23 -0.31 -13.48
N ARG A 212 9.21 0.55 -13.60
CA ARG A 212 9.31 1.88 -14.18
C ARG A 212 10.25 2.79 -13.39
N LEU A 213 10.11 2.82 -12.05
CA LEU A 213 11.02 3.55 -11.17
C LEU A 213 12.48 3.11 -11.37
N LYS A 214 12.72 1.81 -11.50
CA LYS A 214 14.04 1.25 -11.73
C LYS A 214 14.61 1.62 -13.11
N ILE A 215 13.83 1.46 -14.19
CA ILE A 215 14.32 1.72 -15.55
C ILE A 215 14.53 3.22 -15.80
N PHE A 216 13.81 4.09 -15.09
CA PHE A 216 14.03 5.54 -15.12
C PHE A 216 15.23 5.97 -14.26
N GLU A 217 15.87 5.03 -13.56
CA GLU A 217 17.11 5.22 -12.79
C GLU A 217 16.94 6.16 -11.60
N TYR A 218 15.74 6.24 -11.02
CA TYR A 218 15.56 6.93 -9.77
C TYR A 218 16.32 6.22 -8.64
N SER A 219 16.98 6.99 -7.78
CA SER A 219 17.72 6.44 -6.64
C SER A 219 16.79 5.80 -5.63
N SER A 220 17.16 4.61 -5.15
CA SER A 220 16.29 3.82 -4.28
C SER A 220 17.02 3.11 -3.15
N LYS A 221 16.26 2.80 -2.09
CA LYS A 221 16.65 1.86 -1.04
C LYS A 221 15.49 0.94 -0.67
N GLU A 222 15.81 -0.19 -0.06
CA GLU A 222 14.88 -1.10 0.57
C GLU A 222 15.32 -1.29 2.02
N VAL A 223 14.38 -1.10 2.96
CA VAL A 223 14.63 -1.29 4.39
C VAL A 223 14.50 -2.76 4.73
N VAL A 224 15.42 -3.26 5.56
CA VAL A 224 15.35 -4.66 6.03
C VAL A 224 14.19 -4.81 7.01
N GLY A 225 13.23 -5.67 6.67
CA GLY A 225 12.08 -5.94 7.54
C GLY A 225 10.89 -6.54 6.81
N ASN A 226 9.85 -6.82 7.58
CA ASN A 226 8.64 -7.47 7.10
C ASN A 226 7.54 -6.45 6.79
N LEU A 227 6.62 -6.83 5.90
CA LEU A 227 5.33 -6.19 5.71
C LEU A 227 4.26 -7.03 6.39
N TYR A 228 3.33 -6.38 7.09
CA TYR A 228 2.22 -7.05 7.78
C TYR A 228 0.90 -6.70 7.12
N HIS A 229 0.09 -7.71 6.86
CA HIS A 229 -1.18 -7.55 6.15
C HIS A 229 -2.34 -8.04 7.01
N LEU A 230 -3.32 -7.18 7.24
CA LEU A 230 -4.55 -7.53 7.96
C LEU A 230 -5.43 -8.42 7.09
N ASP A 231 -5.71 -9.63 7.55
CA ASP A 231 -6.56 -10.58 6.85
C ASP A 231 -7.97 -10.02 6.59
N HIS A 232 -8.49 -10.30 5.41
CA HIS A 232 -9.84 -9.94 5.01
C HIS A 232 -10.39 -10.97 4.01
N GLN A 233 -11.70 -11.06 3.92
CA GLN A 233 -12.33 -11.88 2.89
C GLN A 233 -11.94 -11.39 1.49
N VAL A 234 -11.61 -12.35 0.63
CA VAL A 234 -11.36 -12.05 -0.79
C VAL A 234 -12.68 -11.67 -1.44
N SER A 235 -12.76 -10.45 -1.94
CA SER A 235 -13.95 -9.96 -2.62
C SER A 235 -14.21 -10.69 -3.92
N HIS A 236 -15.49 -11.02 -4.17
CA HIS A 236 -15.94 -11.44 -5.49
C HIS A 236 -15.84 -10.30 -6.55
N LYS A 237 -15.65 -9.04 -6.11
CA LYS A 237 -15.33 -7.90 -6.99
C LYS A 237 -13.85 -7.85 -7.39
N ARG A 238 -13.02 -8.77 -6.90
CA ARG A 238 -11.62 -8.93 -7.32
C ARG A 238 -11.59 -9.56 -8.73
N ILE A 239 -11.88 -8.74 -9.73
CA ILE A 239 -11.86 -9.16 -11.13
C ILE A 239 -10.41 -9.32 -11.57
N SER A 240 -10.06 -10.50 -12.09
CA SER A 240 -8.78 -10.71 -12.77
C SER A 240 -8.71 -9.82 -14.01
N ASN A 241 -7.59 -9.15 -14.20
CA ASN A 241 -7.32 -8.34 -15.39
C ASN A 241 -6.25 -8.98 -16.27
N PRO A 242 -6.64 -9.91 -17.20
CA PRO A 242 -5.69 -10.53 -18.13
C PRO A 242 -5.02 -9.52 -19.06
N GLU A 243 -5.73 -8.46 -19.44
CA GLU A 243 -5.19 -7.39 -20.30
C GLU A 243 -4.12 -6.59 -19.55
N GLY A 244 -4.29 -6.33 -18.25
CA GLY A 244 -3.25 -5.74 -17.41
C GLY A 244 -1.99 -6.61 -17.35
N ARG A 245 -2.13 -7.95 -17.33
CA ARG A 245 -0.98 -8.85 -17.38
C ARG A 245 -0.27 -8.79 -18.75
N LYS A 246 -1.02 -8.73 -19.85
CA LYS A 246 -0.45 -8.57 -21.18
C LYS A 246 0.27 -7.22 -21.33
N LEU A 247 -0.38 -6.16 -20.84
CA LEU A 247 0.20 -4.82 -20.82
C LEU A 247 1.52 -4.79 -20.01
N TYR A 248 1.54 -5.36 -18.81
CA TYR A 248 2.75 -5.46 -18.02
C TYR A 248 3.89 -6.15 -18.79
N ASN A 249 3.61 -7.32 -19.39
CA ASN A 249 4.57 -8.08 -20.17
C ASN A 249 5.08 -7.32 -21.42
N PHE A 250 4.30 -6.39 -21.94
CA PHE A 250 4.70 -5.51 -23.02
C PHE A 250 5.59 -4.38 -22.50
N LEU A 251 5.19 -3.68 -21.42
CA LEU A 251 5.91 -2.53 -20.86
C LEU A 251 7.30 -2.90 -20.33
N VAL A 252 7.45 -4.06 -19.69
CA VAL A 252 8.76 -4.49 -19.15
C VAL A 252 9.79 -4.82 -20.21
N LYS A 253 9.38 -4.96 -21.47
CA LYS A 253 10.29 -5.18 -22.62
C LYS A 253 10.69 -3.89 -23.33
N MET A 254 10.07 -2.76 -22.98
CA MET A 254 10.38 -1.46 -23.58
C MET A 254 11.75 -0.96 -23.10
N LYS A 255 12.45 -0.26 -24.00
CA LYS A 255 13.60 0.55 -23.59
C LYS A 255 13.15 1.76 -22.80
N LYS A 256 14.06 2.35 -22.04
CA LYS A 256 13.80 3.52 -21.18
C LYS A 256 13.11 4.67 -21.93
N GLU A 257 13.62 5.01 -23.10
CA GLU A 257 13.14 6.12 -23.93
C GLU A 257 11.72 5.87 -24.43
N ASP A 258 11.46 4.66 -24.95
CA ASP A 258 10.14 4.27 -25.44
C ASP A 258 9.10 4.25 -24.32
N LEU A 259 9.50 3.77 -23.14
CA LEU A 259 8.65 3.76 -21.95
C LEU A 259 8.34 5.18 -21.46
N LYS A 260 9.31 6.09 -21.50
CA LYS A 260 9.09 7.52 -21.19
C LYS A 260 8.06 8.13 -22.14
N ILE A 261 8.22 7.91 -23.45
CA ILE A 261 7.29 8.40 -24.48
C ILE A 261 5.88 7.81 -24.24
N PHE A 262 5.79 6.54 -23.90
CA PHE A 262 4.52 5.89 -23.58
C PHE A 262 3.79 6.63 -22.45
N TYR A 263 4.48 6.96 -21.33
CA TYR A 263 3.88 7.65 -20.19
C TYR A 263 3.60 9.13 -20.45
N ILE A 264 4.42 9.83 -21.23
CA ILE A 264 4.14 11.19 -21.69
C ILE A 264 2.84 11.21 -22.51
N ASN A 265 2.64 10.23 -23.38
CA ASN A 265 1.43 10.14 -24.22
C ASN A 265 0.16 9.81 -23.41
N LYS A 266 0.26 9.21 -22.22
CA LYS A 266 -0.88 9.02 -21.32
C LYS A 266 -1.45 10.32 -20.78
N GLN A 267 -0.63 11.37 -20.70
CA GLN A 267 -1.01 12.73 -20.26
C GLN A 267 -1.75 12.78 -18.90
N TYR A 268 -1.46 11.83 -18.00
CA TYR A 268 -2.16 11.79 -16.71
C TYR A 268 -1.91 13.06 -15.89
N ALA A 269 -0.68 13.59 -15.83
CA ALA A 269 -0.39 14.84 -15.13
C ALA A 269 -1.28 15.97 -15.65
N LYS A 270 -1.37 16.16 -16.98
CA LYS A 270 -2.26 17.14 -17.60
C LYS A 270 -3.74 16.87 -17.28
N LYS A 271 -4.18 15.61 -17.34
CA LYS A 271 -5.55 15.19 -17.03
C LYS A 271 -5.96 15.57 -15.61
N TYR A 272 -5.04 15.51 -14.68
CA TYR A 272 -5.27 15.79 -13.26
C TYR A 272 -4.85 17.20 -12.83
N GLY A 273 -4.26 17.99 -13.71
CA GLY A 273 -3.87 19.38 -13.43
C GLY A 273 -2.67 19.50 -12.48
N ILE A 274 -1.74 18.55 -12.54
CA ILE A 274 -0.53 18.47 -11.73
C ILE A 274 0.72 18.33 -12.59
#